data_c66650a6d9e649a1d17c6af87b6a04d1
#
_entry.id   c66650a6d9e649a1d17c6af87b6a04d1
#
_cell.length_a   1.000
_cell.length_b   1.000
_cell.length_c   1.000
_cell.angle_alpha   90.00
_cell.angle_beta   90.00
_cell.angle_gamma   90.00
#
_symmetry.space_group_name_H-M   'P 1'
#
loop_
_entity.id
_entity.type
_entity.pdbx_description
1 polymer ?
#
loop_
_entity_poly.entity_id
_entity_poly.type
_entity_poly.pdbx_seq_one_letter_code
_entity_poly.pdbx_strand_id
1 'polypeptide(L)'
;MKNAVVTGISTGIGAGITKVLINAGWRVFGSVRKEADAKAALAKYGSSFVPLVFDVIDEAEVIAAASEVKARLGGQVLDGLVNNAGVALSDPMLVQSTDDFRKQIEVNLIGPFIVTKAFAPLLGARENAGPAKGRIVNMSSVGGQICPPFLGAYAAAKHGLEGMSGSLRRELQIFGVDVILIGPGSVATPIWDKAQETPGDHLAGTVWSAPFRKFTDYMVAEGRKGYKPEVIGKVVLEALTTAKPKARYAPVPGKFANWTMPTLLPARVVDRLIGKQVGLLPK
;
A
#
# COMPACT_ATOMS: atom_id res chain seq x y z
N MET A 1 12.32 7.68 21.90
CA MET A 1 12.11 6.59 20.91
C MET A 1 11.00 7.05 19.97
N LYS A 2 11.18 6.93 18.67
CA LYS A 2 10.15 7.28 17.68
C LYS A 2 9.08 6.19 17.57
N ASN A 3 7.86 6.58 17.21
CA ASN A 3 6.68 5.73 17.19
C ASN A 3 6.03 5.74 15.80
N ALA A 4 5.71 4.57 15.27
CA ALA A 4 4.98 4.47 14.01
C ALA A 4 3.82 3.47 14.11
N VAL A 5 2.71 3.78 13.43
CA VAL A 5 1.66 2.82 13.13
C VAL A 5 1.88 2.31 11.70
N VAL A 6 1.82 0.99 11.49
CA VAL A 6 1.92 0.35 10.17
C VAL A 6 0.76 -0.61 10.00
N THR A 7 -0.08 -0.42 8.98
CA THR A 7 -1.21 -1.32 8.73
C THR A 7 -0.80 -2.51 7.85
N GLY A 8 -1.35 -3.71 8.14
CA GLY A 8 -1.16 -4.91 7.32
C GLY A 8 0.25 -5.50 7.38
N ILE A 9 0.76 -5.80 8.59
CA ILE A 9 2.15 -6.22 8.80
C ILE A 9 2.38 -7.73 8.76
N SER A 10 1.36 -8.53 8.62
CA SER A 10 1.49 -10.01 8.72
C SER A 10 2.46 -10.59 7.69
N THR A 11 2.53 -10.02 6.49
CA THR A 11 3.40 -10.49 5.40
C THR A 11 3.89 -9.34 4.51
N GLY A 12 4.71 -9.64 3.52
CA GLY A 12 5.05 -8.77 2.41
C GLY A 12 5.69 -7.44 2.81
N ILE A 13 5.23 -6.37 2.17
CA ILE A 13 5.79 -5.02 2.34
C ILE A 13 5.65 -4.54 3.79
N GLY A 14 4.49 -4.75 4.42
CA GLY A 14 4.25 -4.33 5.80
C GLY A 14 5.21 -4.99 6.80
N ALA A 15 5.48 -6.28 6.63
CA ALA A 15 6.49 -6.97 7.44
C ALA A 15 7.90 -6.41 7.22
N GLY A 16 8.25 -6.10 5.96
CA GLY A 16 9.54 -5.47 5.63
C GLY A 16 9.70 -4.08 6.23
N ILE A 17 8.64 -3.25 6.19
CA ILE A 17 8.61 -1.92 6.82
C ILE A 17 8.82 -2.05 8.32
N THR A 18 8.02 -2.92 8.98
CA THR A 18 8.09 -3.16 10.42
C THR A 18 9.50 -3.55 10.86
N LYS A 19 10.12 -4.52 10.15
CA LYS A 19 11.50 -4.96 10.42
C LYS A 19 12.51 -3.82 10.32
N VAL A 20 12.41 -2.99 9.29
CA VAL A 20 13.35 -1.88 9.08
C VAL A 20 13.17 -0.79 10.13
N LEU A 21 11.94 -0.43 10.49
CA LEU A 21 11.66 0.58 11.50
C LEU A 21 12.14 0.12 12.88
N ILE A 22 11.89 -1.13 13.28
CA ILE A 22 12.36 -1.69 14.55
C ILE A 22 13.89 -1.70 14.59
N ASN A 23 14.55 -2.13 13.54
CA ASN A 23 16.02 -2.13 13.45
C ASN A 23 16.61 -0.71 13.50
N ALA A 24 15.83 0.31 13.15
CA ALA A 24 16.20 1.72 13.30
C ALA A 24 15.84 2.33 14.68
N GLY A 25 15.44 1.49 15.65
CA GLY A 25 15.14 1.90 17.02
C GLY A 25 13.75 2.53 17.21
N TRP A 26 12.80 2.26 16.29
CA TRP A 26 11.42 2.71 16.43
C TRP A 26 10.58 1.69 17.21
N ARG A 27 9.59 2.18 17.94
CA ARG A 27 8.46 1.36 18.40
C ARG A 27 7.40 1.32 17.30
N VAL A 28 7.00 0.12 16.88
CA VAL A 28 6.01 -0.06 15.83
C VAL A 28 4.72 -0.65 16.38
N PHE A 29 3.63 0.05 16.18
CA PHE A 29 2.27 -0.43 16.36
C PHE A 29 1.82 -1.03 15.03
N GLY A 30 1.77 -2.35 14.95
CA GLY A 30 1.52 -3.05 13.69
C GLY A 30 0.15 -3.70 13.64
N SER A 31 -0.68 -3.36 12.62
CA SER A 31 -1.99 -3.97 12.53
C SER A 31 -2.00 -5.29 11.77
N VAL A 32 -2.79 -6.20 12.29
CA VAL A 32 -3.17 -7.49 11.68
C VAL A 32 -4.66 -7.70 11.86
N ARG A 33 -5.26 -8.64 11.11
CA ARG A 33 -6.69 -8.97 11.23
C ARG A 33 -6.97 -10.15 12.16
N LYS A 34 -5.97 -10.92 12.53
CA LYS A 34 -6.12 -12.15 13.31
C LYS A 34 -5.21 -12.14 14.53
N GLU A 35 -5.72 -12.57 15.65
CA GLU A 35 -4.96 -12.75 16.89
C GLU A 35 -3.73 -13.67 16.73
N ALA A 36 -3.84 -14.71 15.90
CA ALA A 36 -2.72 -15.61 15.61
C ALA A 36 -1.55 -14.85 14.97
N ASP A 37 -1.83 -13.94 14.01
CA ASP A 37 -0.81 -13.12 13.36
C ASP A 37 -0.20 -12.11 14.35
N ALA A 38 -1.01 -11.58 15.28
CA ALA A 38 -0.56 -10.68 16.34
C ALA A 38 0.46 -11.38 17.26
N LYS A 39 0.13 -12.59 17.72
CA LYS A 39 1.03 -13.41 18.55
C LYS A 39 2.33 -13.76 17.82
N ALA A 40 2.25 -14.16 16.55
CA ALA A 40 3.41 -14.48 15.75
C ALA A 40 4.32 -13.25 15.53
N ALA A 41 3.74 -12.08 15.27
CA ALA A 41 4.48 -10.84 15.11
C ALA A 41 5.15 -10.40 16.43
N LEU A 42 4.46 -10.50 17.55
CA LEU A 42 5.03 -10.18 18.87
C LEU A 42 6.23 -11.09 19.20
N ALA A 43 6.09 -12.39 18.96
CA ALA A 43 7.20 -13.35 19.13
C ALA A 43 8.41 -13.00 18.25
N LYS A 44 8.16 -12.53 17.03
CA LYS A 44 9.20 -12.19 16.03
C LYS A 44 9.92 -10.89 16.33
N TYR A 45 9.20 -9.85 16.77
CA TYR A 45 9.72 -8.48 16.87
C TYR A 45 9.99 -8.02 18.31
N GLY A 46 9.52 -8.76 19.32
CA GLY A 46 9.80 -8.49 20.74
C GLY A 46 9.18 -7.18 21.25
N SER A 47 9.81 -6.58 22.26
CA SER A 47 9.29 -5.43 23.02
C SER A 47 9.16 -4.12 22.23
N SER A 48 9.84 -4.00 21.09
CA SER A 48 9.71 -2.83 20.21
C SER A 48 8.46 -2.89 19.31
N PHE A 49 7.68 -3.95 19.39
CA PHE A 49 6.47 -4.16 18.63
C PHE A 49 5.24 -4.21 19.53
N VAL A 50 4.18 -3.55 19.09
CA VAL A 50 2.87 -3.59 19.75
C VAL A 50 1.84 -4.02 18.70
N PRO A 51 1.23 -5.20 18.86
CA PRO A 51 0.20 -5.66 17.94
C PRO A 51 -1.08 -4.84 18.12
N LEU A 52 -1.73 -4.52 17.00
CA LEU A 52 -3.09 -4.00 16.93
C LEU A 52 -3.92 -4.99 16.10
N VAL A 53 -5.10 -5.36 16.57
CA VAL A 53 -5.98 -6.26 15.84
C VAL A 53 -7.19 -5.49 15.37
N PHE A 54 -7.26 -5.22 14.06
CA PHE A 54 -8.40 -4.57 13.41
C PHE A 54 -8.40 -4.80 11.90
N ASP A 55 -9.58 -4.75 11.29
CA ASP A 55 -9.70 -4.56 9.84
C ASP A 55 -9.72 -3.06 9.51
N VAL A 56 -8.99 -2.64 8.47
CA VAL A 56 -8.89 -1.22 8.08
C VAL A 56 -10.22 -0.62 7.61
N ILE A 57 -11.20 -1.44 7.26
CA ILE A 57 -12.54 -1.03 6.85
C ILE A 57 -13.54 -0.98 8.01
N ASP A 58 -13.18 -1.49 9.19
CA ASP A 58 -14.02 -1.37 10.40
C ASP A 58 -13.65 -0.09 11.15
N GLU A 59 -14.49 0.95 10.99
CA GLU A 59 -14.23 2.26 11.59
C GLU A 59 -14.21 2.19 13.13
N ALA A 60 -15.03 1.34 13.74
CA ALA A 60 -15.09 1.21 15.21
C ALA A 60 -13.81 0.57 15.76
N GLU A 61 -13.34 -0.53 15.14
CA GLU A 61 -12.08 -1.17 15.51
C GLU A 61 -10.89 -0.23 15.33
N VAL A 62 -10.85 0.54 14.22
CA VAL A 62 -9.79 1.52 13.94
C VAL A 62 -9.78 2.64 15.00
N ILE A 63 -10.94 3.16 15.40
CA ILE A 63 -11.05 4.19 16.45
C ILE A 63 -10.57 3.63 17.80
N ALA A 64 -10.95 2.40 18.15
CA ALA A 64 -10.48 1.74 19.37
C ALA A 64 -8.96 1.58 19.37
N ALA A 65 -8.37 1.13 18.25
CA ALA A 65 -6.92 1.02 18.09
C ALA A 65 -6.20 2.37 18.20
N ALA A 66 -6.77 3.44 17.62
CA ALA A 66 -6.22 4.79 17.77
C ALA A 66 -6.23 5.26 19.24
N SER A 67 -7.28 4.93 19.98
CA SER A 67 -7.39 5.23 21.41
C SER A 67 -6.35 4.46 22.24
N GLU A 68 -6.12 3.19 21.93
CA GLU A 68 -5.06 2.38 22.54
C GLU A 68 -3.66 2.98 22.28
N VAL A 69 -3.36 3.33 21.01
CA VAL A 69 -2.09 3.97 20.65
C VAL A 69 -1.92 5.30 21.37
N LYS A 70 -2.97 6.13 21.48
CA LYS A 70 -2.95 7.38 22.24
C LYS A 70 -2.56 7.16 23.70
N ALA A 71 -3.16 6.18 24.34
CA ALA A 71 -2.84 5.84 25.74
C ALA A 71 -1.37 5.42 25.91
N ARG A 72 -0.86 4.57 24.99
CA ARG A 72 0.53 4.08 25.01
C ARG A 72 1.57 5.14 24.65
N LEU A 73 1.18 6.17 23.90
CA LEU A 73 2.04 7.31 23.59
C LEU A 73 2.28 8.22 24.81
N GLY A 74 1.40 8.21 25.80
CA GLY A 74 1.58 9.00 27.04
C GLY A 74 1.75 10.50 26.78
N GLY A 75 1.03 11.06 25.81
CA GLY A 75 1.15 12.48 25.41
C GLY A 75 2.21 12.77 24.34
N GLN A 76 3.03 11.80 23.97
CA GLN A 76 3.96 11.96 22.85
C GLN A 76 3.20 11.99 21.52
N VAL A 77 3.81 12.60 20.51
CA VAL A 77 3.32 12.59 19.13
C VAL A 77 3.63 11.24 18.47
N LEU A 78 2.71 10.73 17.65
CA LEU A 78 2.97 9.64 16.73
C LEU A 78 3.85 10.18 15.59
N ASP A 79 5.05 9.62 15.39
CA ASP A 79 6.00 10.13 14.39
C ASP A 79 5.65 9.70 12.95
N GLY A 80 4.96 8.57 12.79
CA GLY A 80 4.59 8.08 11.47
C GLY A 80 3.32 7.23 11.47
N LEU A 81 2.49 7.41 10.44
CA LEU A 81 1.41 6.51 10.06
C LEU A 81 1.71 5.97 8.67
N VAL A 82 1.73 4.64 8.52
CA VAL A 82 1.94 3.98 7.23
C VAL A 82 0.70 3.17 6.86
N ASN A 83 -0.10 3.68 5.96
CA ASN A 83 -1.23 2.99 5.36
C ASN A 83 -0.71 2.01 4.30
N ASN A 84 -0.44 0.77 4.72
CA ASN A 84 0.13 -0.27 3.87
C ASN A 84 -0.85 -1.42 3.59
N ALA A 85 -1.82 -1.70 4.44
CA ALA A 85 -2.81 -2.74 4.20
C ALA A 85 -3.44 -2.60 2.81
N GLY A 86 -3.59 -3.72 2.08
CA GLY A 86 -4.14 -3.69 0.74
C GLY A 86 -4.36 -5.08 0.17
N VAL A 87 -5.18 -5.15 -0.86
CA VAL A 87 -5.49 -6.36 -1.63
C VAL A 87 -5.40 -6.06 -3.12
N ALA A 88 -5.04 -7.08 -3.91
CA ALA A 88 -5.07 -7.03 -5.36
C ALA A 88 -5.74 -8.31 -5.88
N LEU A 89 -6.85 -8.14 -6.57
CA LEU A 89 -7.59 -9.21 -7.24
C LEU A 89 -7.58 -8.89 -8.74
N SER A 90 -7.08 -9.83 -9.52
CA SER A 90 -6.98 -9.67 -10.98
C SER A 90 -8.12 -10.40 -11.66
N ASP A 91 -8.81 -9.70 -12.58
CA ASP A 91 -9.82 -10.28 -13.47
C ASP A 91 -10.07 -9.31 -14.63
N PRO A 92 -10.57 -9.79 -15.81
CA PRO A 92 -11.10 -8.89 -16.81
C PRO A 92 -12.27 -8.06 -16.26
N MET A 93 -12.23 -6.74 -16.41
CA MET A 93 -13.22 -5.82 -15.84
C MET A 93 -14.68 -6.17 -16.18
N LEU A 94 -14.91 -6.75 -17.36
CA LEU A 94 -16.27 -7.14 -17.80
C LEU A 94 -16.78 -8.44 -17.18
N VAL A 95 -15.92 -9.19 -16.48
CA VAL A 95 -16.26 -10.48 -15.85
C VAL A 95 -16.09 -10.40 -14.33
N GLN A 96 -15.28 -9.45 -13.84
CA GLN A 96 -15.04 -9.26 -12.42
C GLN A 96 -16.35 -9.01 -11.67
N SER A 97 -16.53 -9.68 -10.54
CA SER A 97 -17.70 -9.46 -9.69
C SER A 97 -17.70 -8.04 -9.11
N THR A 98 -18.92 -7.47 -8.95
CA THR A 98 -19.07 -6.15 -8.31
C THR A 98 -18.55 -6.17 -6.87
N ASP A 99 -18.65 -7.31 -6.17
CA ASP A 99 -18.18 -7.44 -4.79
C ASP A 99 -16.66 -7.43 -4.70
N ASP A 100 -15.95 -8.08 -5.65
CA ASP A 100 -14.48 -7.98 -5.72
C ASP A 100 -14.02 -6.57 -6.10
N PHE A 101 -14.77 -5.88 -6.94
CA PHE A 101 -14.51 -4.48 -7.23
C PHE A 101 -14.67 -3.62 -5.97
N ARG A 102 -15.82 -3.72 -5.28
CA ARG A 102 -16.10 -3.00 -4.03
C ARG A 102 -15.03 -3.28 -2.98
N LYS A 103 -14.70 -4.55 -2.75
CA LYS A 103 -13.69 -4.96 -1.78
C LYS A 103 -12.33 -4.30 -2.02
N GLN A 104 -11.92 -4.15 -3.27
CA GLN A 104 -10.66 -3.47 -3.58
C GLN A 104 -10.73 -1.97 -3.33
N ILE A 105 -11.86 -1.32 -3.61
CA ILE A 105 -12.08 0.09 -3.27
C ILE A 105 -12.12 0.27 -1.74
N GLU A 106 -12.86 -0.57 -1.03
CA GLU A 106 -12.97 -0.50 0.43
C GLU A 106 -11.60 -0.63 1.10
N VAL A 107 -10.85 -1.69 0.79
CA VAL A 107 -9.58 -1.95 1.48
C VAL A 107 -8.48 -0.99 1.04
N ASN A 108 -8.36 -0.66 -0.26
CA ASN A 108 -7.22 0.11 -0.77
C ASN A 108 -7.42 1.63 -0.78
N LEU A 109 -8.66 2.13 -0.63
CA LEU A 109 -8.98 3.55 -0.66
C LEU A 109 -9.74 4.01 0.59
N ILE A 110 -10.88 3.38 0.90
CA ILE A 110 -11.69 3.76 2.06
C ILE A 110 -10.96 3.41 3.37
N GLY A 111 -10.33 2.24 3.47
CA GLY A 111 -9.53 1.84 4.63
C GLY A 111 -8.44 2.87 5.00
N PRO A 112 -7.54 3.27 4.07
CA PRO A 112 -6.60 4.36 4.31
C PRO A 112 -7.25 5.69 4.74
N PHE A 113 -8.45 6.02 4.25
CA PHE A 113 -9.20 7.19 4.69
C PHE A 113 -9.63 7.06 6.16
N ILE A 114 -10.27 5.94 6.53
CA ILE A 114 -10.72 5.67 7.91
C ILE A 114 -9.53 5.72 8.88
N VAL A 115 -8.46 4.97 8.56
CA VAL A 115 -7.25 4.93 9.39
C VAL A 115 -6.62 6.31 9.52
N THR A 116 -6.50 7.06 8.42
CA THR A 116 -5.95 8.42 8.45
C THR A 116 -6.77 9.33 9.35
N LYS A 117 -8.10 9.33 9.20
CA LYS A 117 -9.03 10.14 9.99
C LYS A 117 -8.85 9.88 11.50
N ALA A 118 -8.74 8.61 11.90
CA ALA A 118 -8.60 8.22 13.30
C ALA A 118 -7.23 8.57 13.89
N PHE A 119 -6.15 8.41 13.13
CA PHE A 119 -4.78 8.58 13.64
C PHE A 119 -4.18 9.98 13.39
N ALA A 120 -4.72 10.80 12.48
CA ALA A 120 -4.19 12.12 12.16
C ALA A 120 -4.06 13.06 13.38
N PRO A 121 -5.00 13.09 14.35
CA PRO A 121 -4.84 13.88 15.57
C PRO A 121 -3.61 13.49 16.39
N LEU A 122 -3.19 12.22 16.37
CA LEU A 122 -2.00 11.73 17.08
C LEU A 122 -0.70 12.17 16.41
N LEU A 123 -0.73 12.45 15.10
CA LEU A 123 0.38 13.01 14.32
C LEU A 123 0.52 14.54 14.51
N GLY A 124 -0.35 15.15 15.29
CA GLY A 124 -0.37 16.60 15.49
C GLY A 124 -1.28 17.36 14.51
N ALA A 125 -2.12 16.69 13.72
CA ALA A 125 -3.15 17.31 12.89
C ALA A 125 -4.38 17.67 13.74
N ARG A 126 -4.23 18.62 14.64
CA ARG A 126 -5.27 19.15 15.53
C ARG A 126 -4.90 20.54 16.04
N GLU A 127 -5.91 21.28 16.47
CA GLU A 127 -5.72 22.57 17.13
C GLU A 127 -4.86 22.43 18.40
N ASN A 128 -4.09 23.45 18.71
CA ASN A 128 -3.22 23.52 19.88
C ASN A 128 -2.24 22.33 20.03
N ALA A 129 -1.93 21.64 18.93
CA ALA A 129 -0.86 20.66 18.92
C ALA A 129 0.50 21.35 19.05
N GLY A 130 1.40 20.79 19.86
CA GLY A 130 2.78 21.29 20.03
C GLY A 130 3.56 21.28 18.70
N PRO A 131 4.84 21.71 18.70
CA PRO A 131 5.63 21.85 17.48
C PRO A 131 6.00 20.51 16.81
N ALA A 132 6.05 19.43 17.57
CA ALA A 132 6.35 18.11 17.04
C ALA A 132 5.23 17.61 16.14
N LYS A 133 5.57 17.15 14.95
CA LYS A 133 4.64 16.63 13.94
C LYS A 133 5.12 15.29 13.40
N GLY A 134 4.16 14.39 13.22
CA GLY A 134 4.39 13.14 12.50
C GLY A 134 4.11 13.28 10.99
N ARG A 135 4.19 12.16 10.28
CA ARG A 135 3.96 12.07 8.82
C ARG A 135 3.04 10.93 8.47
N ILE A 136 2.29 11.10 7.39
CA ILE A 136 1.46 10.07 6.79
C ILE A 136 2.16 9.54 5.54
N VAL A 137 2.33 8.22 5.47
CA VAL A 137 2.83 7.52 4.28
C VAL A 137 1.72 6.64 3.75
N ASN A 138 1.25 6.91 2.53
CA ASN A 138 0.27 6.09 1.84
C ASN A 138 0.96 5.20 0.81
N MET A 139 0.80 3.87 0.98
CA MET A 139 1.35 2.89 0.04
C MET A 139 0.47 2.79 -1.20
N SER A 140 0.88 3.49 -2.26
CA SER A 140 0.33 3.38 -3.59
C SER A 140 0.98 2.20 -4.36
N SER A 141 1.08 2.31 -5.65
CA SER A 141 1.69 1.35 -6.57
C SER A 141 2.09 2.08 -7.86
N VAL A 142 2.87 1.44 -8.72
CA VAL A 142 2.92 1.82 -10.15
C VAL A 142 1.53 1.76 -10.77
N GLY A 143 0.67 0.84 -10.33
CA GLY A 143 -0.73 0.74 -10.72
C GLY A 143 -1.60 1.95 -10.34
N GLY A 144 -1.11 2.87 -9.51
CA GLY A 144 -1.75 4.16 -9.22
C GLY A 144 -1.50 5.24 -10.28
N GLN A 145 -0.71 4.96 -11.31
CA GLN A 145 -0.44 5.86 -12.45
C GLN A 145 -0.41 5.13 -13.79
N ILE A 146 -0.05 3.85 -13.80
CA ILE A 146 -0.10 2.97 -14.96
C ILE A 146 -1.25 1.99 -14.72
N CYS A 147 -2.18 1.87 -15.64
CA CYS A 147 -3.34 0.99 -15.52
C CYS A 147 -3.07 -0.36 -16.20
N PRO A 148 -2.49 -1.37 -15.51
CA PRO A 148 -2.29 -2.67 -16.12
C PRO A 148 -3.64 -3.31 -16.45
N PRO A 149 -3.78 -4.04 -17.56
CA PRO A 149 -4.99 -4.81 -17.83
C PRO A 149 -5.24 -5.83 -16.72
N PHE A 150 -6.47 -6.23 -16.53
CA PHE A 150 -6.92 -7.20 -15.52
C PHE A 150 -6.74 -6.76 -14.05
N LEU A 151 -6.28 -5.54 -13.79
CA LEU A 151 -6.16 -4.94 -12.47
C LEU A 151 -6.98 -3.63 -12.36
N GLY A 152 -8.09 -3.52 -13.08
CA GLY A 152 -8.84 -2.26 -13.18
C GLY A 152 -9.35 -1.74 -11.85
N ALA A 153 -9.96 -2.59 -11.01
CA ALA A 153 -10.45 -2.20 -9.68
C ALA A 153 -9.29 -1.77 -8.74
N TYR A 154 -8.18 -2.49 -8.79
CA TYR A 154 -6.96 -2.14 -8.04
C TYR A 154 -6.39 -0.80 -8.51
N ALA A 155 -6.27 -0.60 -9.83
CA ALA A 155 -5.78 0.66 -10.41
C ALA A 155 -6.70 1.83 -10.04
N ALA A 156 -8.03 1.66 -10.11
CA ALA A 156 -9.00 2.67 -9.71
C ALA A 156 -8.81 3.06 -8.23
N ALA A 157 -8.67 2.07 -7.32
CA ALA A 157 -8.42 2.34 -5.91
C ALA A 157 -7.10 3.09 -5.67
N LYS A 158 -6.03 2.68 -6.35
CA LYS A 158 -4.70 3.32 -6.18
C LYS A 158 -4.63 4.72 -6.82
N HIS A 159 -5.31 4.97 -7.95
CA HIS A 159 -5.48 6.33 -8.48
C HIS A 159 -6.30 7.21 -7.52
N GLY A 160 -7.39 6.67 -6.96
CA GLY A 160 -8.17 7.35 -5.93
C GLY A 160 -7.31 7.70 -4.71
N LEU A 161 -6.47 6.78 -4.25
CA LEU A 161 -5.54 7.01 -3.14
C LEU A 161 -4.50 8.11 -3.47
N GLU A 162 -3.98 8.15 -4.70
CA GLU A 162 -3.08 9.22 -5.15
C GLU A 162 -3.79 10.59 -5.12
N GLY A 163 -5.03 10.67 -5.64
CA GLY A 163 -5.85 11.89 -5.60
C GLY A 163 -6.18 12.33 -4.18
N MET A 164 -6.67 11.41 -3.34
CA MET A 164 -6.95 11.66 -1.92
C MET A 164 -5.71 12.17 -1.18
N SER A 165 -4.57 11.52 -1.38
CA SER A 165 -3.31 11.93 -0.74
C SER A 165 -2.86 13.32 -1.19
N GLY A 166 -3.09 13.69 -2.46
CA GLY A 166 -2.79 15.00 -3.00
C GLY A 166 -3.62 16.12 -2.35
N SER A 167 -4.92 15.88 -2.14
CA SER A 167 -5.83 16.80 -1.43
C SER A 167 -5.41 16.92 0.04
N LEU A 168 -5.33 15.79 0.73
CA LEU A 168 -4.98 15.71 2.15
C LEU A 168 -3.63 16.40 2.46
N ARG A 169 -2.62 16.26 1.59
CA ARG A 169 -1.33 16.94 1.74
C ARG A 169 -1.48 18.46 1.76
N ARG A 170 -2.38 19.02 0.94
CA ARG A 170 -2.64 20.46 0.91
C ARG A 170 -3.42 20.93 2.14
N GLU A 171 -4.42 20.17 2.55
CA GLU A 171 -5.23 20.46 3.72
C GLU A 171 -4.42 20.41 5.03
N LEU A 172 -3.57 19.40 5.18
CA LEU A 172 -2.76 19.23 6.40
C LEU A 172 -1.57 20.19 6.52
N GLN A 173 -1.30 21.04 5.51
CA GLN A 173 -0.30 22.12 5.63
C GLN A 173 -0.60 23.05 6.81
N ILE A 174 -1.88 23.31 7.11
CA ILE A 174 -2.27 24.15 8.26
C ILE A 174 -1.74 23.59 9.60
N PHE A 175 -1.53 22.27 9.67
CA PHE A 175 -1.00 21.59 10.87
C PHE A 175 0.50 21.27 10.77
N GLY A 176 1.11 21.45 9.60
CA GLY A 176 2.50 21.05 9.35
C GLY A 176 2.72 19.53 9.28
N VAL A 177 1.69 18.77 8.94
CA VAL A 177 1.75 17.30 8.80
C VAL A 177 1.93 16.93 7.33
N ASP A 178 3.05 16.29 7.01
CA ASP A 178 3.34 15.82 5.64
C ASP A 178 2.54 14.57 5.28
N VAL A 179 2.06 14.52 4.04
CA VAL A 179 1.46 13.34 3.41
C VAL A 179 2.31 12.92 2.21
N ILE A 180 2.82 11.70 2.28
CA ILE A 180 3.81 11.17 1.34
C ILE A 180 3.25 9.92 0.66
N LEU A 181 3.42 9.83 -0.64
CA LEU A 181 3.08 8.64 -1.43
C LEU A 181 4.33 7.79 -1.68
N ILE A 182 4.19 6.48 -1.52
CA ILE A 182 5.19 5.53 -2.00
C ILE A 182 4.51 4.60 -2.98
N GLY A 183 4.95 4.61 -4.24
CA GLY A 183 4.42 3.79 -5.33
C GLY A 183 5.45 2.74 -5.76
N PRO A 184 5.52 1.57 -5.11
CA PRO A 184 6.42 0.51 -5.51
C PRO A 184 6.07 -0.09 -6.88
N GLY A 185 7.10 -0.56 -7.57
CA GLY A 185 6.94 -1.56 -8.63
C GLY A 185 6.84 -2.97 -8.05
N SER A 186 7.40 -3.95 -8.76
CA SER A 186 7.42 -5.35 -8.31
C SER A 186 8.21 -5.50 -7.00
N VAL A 187 7.60 -6.18 -6.04
CA VAL A 187 8.21 -6.53 -4.74
C VAL A 187 7.98 -8.02 -4.49
N ALA A 188 9.03 -8.74 -4.16
CA ALA A 188 9.00 -10.18 -3.89
C ALA A 188 8.24 -10.47 -2.59
N THR A 189 6.96 -10.76 -2.69
CA THR A 189 6.05 -11.00 -1.57
C THR A 189 5.15 -12.20 -1.84
N PRO A 190 4.53 -12.81 -0.81
CA PRO A 190 3.59 -13.93 -0.99
C PRO A 190 2.32 -13.62 -1.80
N ILE A 191 2.10 -12.37 -2.19
CA ILE A 191 0.97 -11.99 -3.06
C ILE A 191 1.04 -12.70 -4.42
N TRP A 192 2.24 -13.01 -4.90
CA TRP A 192 2.48 -13.67 -6.17
C TRP A 192 2.13 -15.15 -6.14
N ASP A 193 2.25 -15.80 -4.98
CA ASP A 193 1.84 -17.20 -4.80
C ASP A 193 0.33 -17.30 -4.85
N LYS A 194 -0.38 -16.37 -4.18
CA LYS A 194 -1.85 -16.28 -4.27
C LYS A 194 -2.35 -15.97 -5.69
N ALA A 195 -1.64 -15.14 -6.44
CA ALA A 195 -1.99 -14.87 -7.84
C ALA A 195 -1.85 -16.13 -8.72
N GLN A 196 -0.91 -17.01 -8.40
CA GLN A 196 -0.72 -18.28 -9.09
C GLN A 196 -1.78 -19.34 -8.73
N GLU A 197 -2.35 -19.27 -7.51
CA GLU A 197 -3.44 -20.12 -7.04
C GLU A 197 -4.80 -19.80 -7.70
N THR A 198 -4.90 -18.67 -8.44
CA THR A 198 -6.12 -18.28 -9.15
C THR A 198 -5.88 -18.42 -10.67
N PRO A 199 -5.95 -19.61 -11.23
CA PRO A 199 -5.47 -19.89 -12.58
C PRO A 199 -6.34 -19.31 -13.71
N GLY A 200 -7.45 -18.64 -13.39
CA GLY A 200 -8.37 -18.10 -14.37
C GLY A 200 -9.23 -19.18 -15.07
N ASP A 201 -9.46 -20.32 -14.42
CA ASP A 201 -10.24 -21.43 -14.97
C ASP A 201 -11.68 -21.02 -15.32
N HIS A 202 -12.23 -20.04 -14.59
CA HIS A 202 -13.54 -19.44 -14.89
C HIS A 202 -13.57 -18.70 -16.24
N LEU A 203 -12.41 -18.41 -16.84
CA LEU A 203 -12.28 -17.79 -18.16
C LEU A 203 -12.10 -18.82 -19.28
N ALA A 204 -12.10 -20.12 -18.97
CA ALA A 204 -11.91 -21.17 -19.96
C ALA A 204 -12.92 -21.05 -21.12
N GLY A 205 -12.44 -21.15 -22.35
CA GLY A 205 -13.26 -21.00 -23.56
C GLY A 205 -13.65 -19.56 -23.93
N THR A 206 -13.29 -18.57 -23.13
CA THR A 206 -13.52 -17.15 -23.47
C THR A 206 -12.32 -16.53 -24.18
N VAL A 207 -12.55 -15.36 -24.80
CA VAL A 207 -11.48 -14.56 -25.43
C VAL A 207 -10.43 -14.08 -24.43
N TRP A 208 -10.75 -14.06 -23.14
CA TRP A 208 -9.88 -13.59 -22.05
C TRP A 208 -8.87 -14.63 -21.58
N SER A 209 -9.15 -15.93 -21.78
CA SER A 209 -8.35 -17.02 -21.20
C SER A 209 -6.86 -16.91 -21.51
N ALA A 210 -6.50 -16.83 -22.78
CA ALA A 210 -5.07 -16.76 -23.18
C ALA A 210 -4.37 -15.45 -22.79
N PRO A 211 -4.98 -14.24 -22.99
CA PRO A 211 -4.40 -12.99 -22.53
C PRO A 211 -4.23 -12.91 -21.00
N PHE A 212 -5.22 -13.38 -20.25
CA PHE A 212 -5.17 -13.38 -18.78
C PHE A 212 -4.04 -14.26 -18.25
N ARG A 213 -3.88 -15.47 -18.79
CA ARG A 213 -2.78 -16.37 -18.44
C ARG A 213 -1.42 -15.75 -18.73
N LYS A 214 -1.22 -15.17 -19.91
CA LYS A 214 0.03 -14.46 -20.25
C LYS A 214 0.33 -13.32 -19.29
N PHE A 215 -0.70 -12.55 -18.92
CA PHE A 215 -0.57 -11.47 -17.95
C PHE A 215 -0.16 -12.00 -16.58
N THR A 216 -0.84 -13.03 -16.07
CA THR A 216 -0.56 -13.64 -14.76
C THR A 216 0.85 -14.22 -14.70
N ASP A 217 1.24 -14.99 -15.73
CA ASP A 217 2.59 -15.56 -15.83
C ASP A 217 3.67 -14.47 -15.82
N TYR A 218 3.46 -13.40 -16.58
CA TYR A 218 4.36 -12.26 -16.61
C TYR A 218 4.43 -11.57 -15.23
N MET A 219 3.29 -11.29 -14.61
CA MET A 219 3.23 -10.60 -13.31
C MET A 219 3.89 -11.43 -12.19
N VAL A 220 3.67 -12.75 -12.16
CA VAL A 220 4.30 -13.65 -11.19
C VAL A 220 5.82 -13.70 -11.42
N ALA A 221 6.27 -13.86 -12.67
CA ALA A 221 7.69 -13.93 -12.99
C ALA A 221 8.44 -12.64 -12.62
N GLU A 222 7.89 -11.47 -12.96
CA GLU A 222 8.49 -10.17 -12.62
C GLU A 222 8.32 -9.84 -11.13
N GLY A 223 7.22 -10.27 -10.52
CA GLY A 223 6.97 -10.09 -9.10
C GLY A 223 8.01 -10.78 -8.23
N ARG A 224 8.35 -12.02 -8.54
CA ARG A 224 9.37 -12.79 -7.84
C ARG A 224 10.78 -12.22 -7.96
N LYS A 225 11.09 -11.52 -9.07
CA LYS A 225 12.35 -10.80 -9.31
C LYS A 225 12.36 -9.39 -8.70
N GLY A 226 11.23 -8.95 -8.12
CA GLY A 226 11.07 -7.63 -7.55
C GLY A 226 12.00 -7.33 -6.37
N TYR A 227 11.94 -6.12 -5.88
CA TYR A 227 12.70 -5.74 -4.69
C TYR A 227 12.29 -6.57 -3.47
N LYS A 228 13.24 -6.83 -2.56
CA LYS A 228 12.91 -7.38 -1.24
C LYS A 228 12.04 -6.37 -0.47
N PRO A 229 11.08 -6.81 0.38
CA PRO A 229 10.24 -5.93 1.18
C PRO A 229 11.00 -4.88 2.01
N GLU A 230 12.18 -5.24 2.49
CA GLU A 230 13.03 -4.33 3.27
C GLU A 230 13.57 -3.14 2.46
N VAL A 231 13.67 -3.25 1.13
CA VAL A 231 14.03 -2.10 0.26
C VAL A 231 12.94 -1.03 0.36
N ILE A 232 11.67 -1.45 0.33
CA ILE A 232 10.54 -0.53 0.51
C ILE A 232 10.52 0.01 1.94
N GLY A 233 10.83 -0.83 2.94
CA GLY A 233 10.98 -0.39 4.32
C GLY A 233 12.02 0.72 4.49
N LYS A 234 13.15 0.65 3.80
CA LYS A 234 14.18 1.72 3.80
C LYS A 234 13.67 3.02 3.18
N VAL A 235 12.88 2.93 2.10
CA VAL A 235 12.26 4.12 1.49
C VAL A 235 11.21 4.75 2.44
N VAL A 236 10.45 3.93 3.17
CA VAL A 236 9.53 4.43 4.20
C VAL A 236 10.30 5.13 5.32
N LEU A 237 11.37 4.53 5.82
CA LEU A 237 12.22 5.13 6.86
C LEU A 237 12.80 6.47 6.37
N GLU A 238 13.31 6.54 5.14
CA GLU A 238 13.77 7.78 4.51
C GLU A 238 12.67 8.83 4.47
N ALA A 239 11.47 8.48 4.00
CA ALA A 239 10.32 9.38 3.92
C ALA A 239 9.90 9.91 5.30
N LEU A 240 10.00 9.08 6.36
CA LEU A 240 9.66 9.46 7.72
C LEU A 240 10.74 10.29 8.43
N THR A 241 12.01 10.25 7.96
CA THR A 241 13.13 10.85 8.71
C THR A 241 13.83 12.01 8.00
N THR A 242 13.79 12.08 6.67
CA THR A 242 14.47 13.17 5.94
C THR A 242 13.84 14.54 6.24
N ALA A 243 14.66 15.58 6.30
CA ALA A 243 14.19 16.93 6.66
C ALA A 243 13.19 17.51 5.63
N LYS A 244 13.36 17.19 4.34
CA LYS A 244 12.48 17.63 3.25
C LYS A 244 12.06 16.41 2.42
N PRO A 245 11.00 15.70 2.80
CA PRO A 245 10.56 14.54 2.07
C PRO A 245 9.99 14.91 0.69
N LYS A 246 10.19 14.04 -0.27
CA LYS A 246 9.47 14.15 -1.55
C LYS A 246 7.98 13.85 -1.33
N ALA A 247 7.11 14.50 -2.08
CA ALA A 247 5.67 14.19 -2.05
C ALA A 247 5.39 12.75 -2.55
N ARG A 248 6.28 12.21 -3.41
CA ARG A 248 6.15 10.86 -3.96
C ARG A 248 7.51 10.19 -4.17
N TYR A 249 7.61 8.94 -3.75
CA TYR A 249 8.73 8.02 -4.02
C TYR A 249 8.23 6.91 -4.94
N ALA A 250 9.07 6.53 -5.92
CA ALA A 250 8.78 5.43 -6.84
C ALA A 250 9.96 4.43 -6.86
N PRO A 251 10.02 3.52 -5.86
CA PRO A 251 10.99 2.44 -5.86
C PRO A 251 10.58 1.34 -6.84
N VAL A 252 11.04 1.45 -8.07
CA VAL A 252 10.65 0.56 -9.17
C VAL A 252 11.89 -0.11 -9.75
N PRO A 253 11.96 -1.46 -9.79
CA PRO A 253 13.01 -2.17 -10.52
C PRO A 253 12.97 -1.78 -12.00
N GLY A 254 14.13 -1.51 -12.60
CA GLY A 254 14.19 -1.06 -13.99
C GLY A 254 13.37 0.22 -14.25
N LYS A 255 13.44 1.17 -13.33
CA LYS A 255 12.58 2.37 -13.26
C LYS A 255 12.34 3.06 -14.59
N PHE A 256 13.33 3.14 -15.46
CA PHE A 256 13.17 3.80 -16.75
C PHE A 256 12.11 3.11 -17.62
N ALA A 257 12.22 1.80 -17.81
CA ALA A 257 11.31 1.02 -18.64
C ALA A 257 9.93 0.79 -17.96
N ASN A 258 9.95 0.50 -16.65
CA ASN A 258 8.75 0.06 -15.90
C ASN A 258 7.96 1.19 -15.26
N TRP A 259 8.45 2.42 -15.34
CA TRP A 259 7.82 3.60 -14.76
C TRP A 259 7.93 4.84 -15.64
N THR A 260 9.16 5.32 -15.92
CA THR A 260 9.34 6.62 -16.57
C THR A 260 8.81 6.61 -18.00
N MET A 261 9.12 5.58 -18.78
CA MET A 261 8.65 5.47 -20.16
C MET A 261 7.11 5.37 -20.25
N PRO A 262 6.44 4.45 -19.53
CA PRO A 262 4.98 4.36 -19.61
C PRO A 262 4.24 5.62 -19.14
N THR A 263 4.82 6.41 -18.20
CA THR A 263 4.19 7.65 -17.73
C THR A 263 4.41 8.86 -18.66
N LEU A 264 5.37 8.79 -19.58
CA LEU A 264 5.67 9.87 -20.51
C LEU A 264 5.12 9.62 -21.92
N LEU A 265 4.92 8.37 -22.32
CA LEU A 265 4.41 8.02 -23.64
C LEU A 265 2.91 8.35 -23.77
N PRO A 266 2.45 8.71 -25.00
CA PRO A 266 1.02 8.82 -25.27
C PRO A 266 0.28 7.50 -24.94
N ALA A 267 -0.90 7.59 -24.33
CA ALA A 267 -1.68 6.43 -23.86
C ALA A 267 -1.85 5.35 -24.96
N ARG A 268 -2.16 5.76 -26.20
CA ARG A 268 -2.34 4.82 -27.32
C ARG A 268 -1.08 4.04 -27.71
N VAL A 269 0.10 4.59 -27.44
CA VAL A 269 1.38 3.87 -27.64
C VAL A 269 1.53 2.82 -26.53
N VAL A 270 1.27 3.19 -25.29
CA VAL A 270 1.29 2.26 -24.13
C VAL A 270 0.26 1.14 -24.33
N ASP A 271 -0.96 1.47 -24.76
CA ASP A 271 -2.03 0.50 -25.05
C ASP A 271 -1.55 -0.56 -26.04
N ARG A 272 -0.90 -0.14 -27.15
CA ARG A 272 -0.38 -1.06 -28.17
C ARG A 272 0.75 -1.94 -27.64
N LEU A 273 1.68 -1.37 -26.87
CA LEU A 273 2.81 -2.11 -26.32
C LEU A 273 2.32 -3.20 -25.33
N ILE A 274 1.47 -2.82 -24.41
CA ILE A 274 0.89 -3.76 -23.43
C ILE A 274 -0.01 -4.77 -24.14
N GLY A 275 -0.89 -4.30 -25.04
CA GLY A 275 -1.80 -5.17 -25.79
C GLY A 275 -1.06 -6.23 -26.61
N LYS A 276 0.07 -5.86 -27.24
CA LYS A 276 0.95 -6.81 -27.96
C LYS A 276 1.57 -7.83 -26.99
N GLN A 277 2.06 -7.36 -25.86
CA GLN A 277 2.75 -8.21 -24.86
C GLN A 277 1.83 -9.29 -24.33
N VAL A 278 0.59 -8.95 -23.96
CA VAL A 278 -0.35 -9.88 -23.34
C VAL A 278 -1.37 -10.50 -24.32
N GLY A 279 -1.36 -10.08 -25.59
CA GLY A 279 -2.23 -10.65 -26.62
C GLY A 279 -3.66 -10.08 -26.64
N LEU A 280 -3.83 -8.80 -26.30
CA LEU A 280 -5.12 -8.09 -26.32
C LEU A 280 -5.41 -7.34 -27.63
N LEU A 281 -4.49 -7.37 -28.61
CA LEU A 281 -4.74 -6.73 -29.91
C LEU A 281 -5.66 -7.58 -30.76
N PRO A 282 -6.57 -6.99 -31.55
CA PRO A 282 -7.35 -7.71 -32.55
C PRO A 282 -6.45 -8.53 -33.49
N LYS A 283 -6.93 -9.72 -33.86
CA LYS A 283 -6.25 -10.56 -34.87
C LYS A 283 -6.44 -9.97 -36.25
#